data_e101f7c03141f9aa3c1a3ac8359aed6e
#
_entry.id   e101f7c03141f9aa3c1a3ac8359aed6e
#
_cell.length_a   1.000
_cell.length_b   1.000
_cell.length_c   1.000
_cell.angle_alpha   90.00
_cell.angle_beta   90.00
_cell.angle_gamma   90.00
#
_symmetry.space_group_name_H-M   'P 1'
#
loop_
_entity.id
_entity.type
_entity.pdbx_description
1 polymer ?
#
loop_
_entity_poly.entity_id
_entity_poly.type
_entity_poly.pdbx_seq_one_letter_code
_entity_poly.pdbx_strand_id
1 'polypeptide(L)'
;MQHRLLLAVAALALSGAAHAQFQKPEDAVRYRQSAFNVMGAHFSRIGAMVQGRVPFDAKAAQENAAIVATMSKLPWQGFTPDTEKIKSRAKPEVWMEMDKVRAGADKMMKAVADLDAAARTGNLDAIKKTFGDAAATCKACHDAYRE
;
A
#
# COMPACT_ATOMS: atom_id res chain seq x y z
N MET A 1 10.01 24.81 50.35
CA MET A 1 10.79 24.00 49.36
C MET A 1 10.14 22.66 48.99
N GLN A 2 9.14 22.16 49.73
CA GLN A 2 8.50 20.84 49.50
C GLN A 2 7.47 20.80 48.36
N HIS A 3 6.88 21.94 47.96
CA HIS A 3 5.86 21.96 46.87
C HIS A 3 6.43 21.94 45.43
N ARG A 4 7.74 22.16 45.28
CA ARG A 4 8.39 22.11 43.94
C ARG A 4 8.82 20.70 43.52
N LEU A 5 8.94 19.76 44.46
CA LEU A 5 9.29 18.35 44.14
C LEU A 5 8.10 17.52 43.67
N LEU A 6 6.87 17.88 44.07
CA LEU A 6 5.66 17.13 43.69
C LEU A 6 5.21 17.36 42.22
N LEU A 7 5.60 18.46 41.60
CA LEU A 7 5.29 18.76 40.18
C LEU A 7 6.21 18.05 39.19
N ALA A 8 7.40 17.63 39.62
CA ALA A 8 8.35 16.93 38.72
C ALA A 8 8.04 15.45 38.52
N VAL A 9 7.27 14.82 39.41
CA VAL A 9 6.92 13.40 39.36
C VAL A 9 5.70 13.14 38.44
N ALA A 10 4.83 14.13 38.27
CA ALA A 10 3.63 13.99 37.46
C ALA A 10 3.90 14.06 35.92
N ALA A 11 5.07 14.57 35.53
CA ALA A 11 5.41 14.73 34.09
C ALA A 11 5.99 13.47 33.43
N LEU A 12 6.35 12.44 34.18
CA LEU A 12 6.93 11.20 33.64
C LEU A 12 5.90 10.09 33.28
N ALA A 13 4.63 10.28 33.59
CA ALA A 13 3.60 9.24 33.41
C ALA A 13 2.87 9.30 32.04
N LEU A 14 3.23 10.24 31.16
CA LEU A 14 2.72 10.27 29.77
C LEU A 14 3.69 9.63 28.78
N SER A 15 4.39 8.57 29.16
CA SER A 15 5.03 7.67 28.21
C SER A 15 3.89 6.99 27.43
N GLY A 16 3.53 7.59 26.28
CA GLY A 16 2.46 7.12 25.43
C GLY A 16 2.67 5.63 25.18
N ALA A 17 1.72 4.82 25.57
CA ALA A 17 1.57 3.48 25.06
C ALA A 17 1.46 3.65 23.54
N ALA A 18 2.55 3.37 22.81
CA ALA A 18 2.49 3.17 21.37
C ALA A 18 1.54 1.99 21.15
N HIS A 19 0.26 2.29 20.95
CA HIS A 19 -0.71 1.26 20.63
C HIS A 19 -0.22 0.60 19.34
N ALA A 20 0.17 -0.66 19.46
CA ALA A 20 0.41 -1.47 18.27
C ALA A 20 -0.87 -1.40 17.43
N GLN A 21 -0.76 -0.97 16.19
CA GLN A 21 -1.90 -0.77 15.29
C GLN A 21 -2.69 -2.06 15.07
N PHE A 22 -2.06 -3.19 15.28
CA PHE A 22 -2.66 -4.52 15.21
C PHE A 22 -2.48 -5.25 16.55
N GLN A 23 -3.52 -5.95 16.99
CA GLN A 23 -3.47 -6.70 18.25
C GLN A 23 -2.57 -7.95 18.15
N LYS A 24 -2.49 -8.54 16.96
CA LYS A 24 -1.68 -9.73 16.67
C LYS A 24 -0.96 -9.56 15.32
N PRO A 25 0.23 -10.16 15.16
CA PRO A 25 0.96 -10.13 13.88
C PRO A 25 0.15 -10.70 12.71
N GLU A 26 -0.67 -11.73 12.96
CA GLU A 26 -1.55 -12.32 11.95
C GLU A 26 -2.59 -11.33 11.42
N ASP A 27 -3.05 -10.40 12.27
CA ASP A 27 -3.99 -9.36 11.85
C ASP A 27 -3.32 -8.36 10.90
N ALA A 28 -2.06 -8.01 11.14
CA ALA A 28 -1.26 -7.19 10.24
C ALA A 28 -1.05 -7.87 8.88
N VAL A 29 -0.73 -9.17 8.88
CA VAL A 29 -0.59 -9.95 7.64
C VAL A 29 -1.90 -10.00 6.88
N ARG A 30 -3.02 -10.30 7.55
CA ARG A 30 -4.35 -10.32 6.94
C ARG A 30 -4.74 -8.95 6.37
N TYR A 31 -4.46 -7.89 7.10
CA TYR A 31 -4.73 -6.51 6.67
C TYR A 31 -4.00 -6.18 5.36
N ARG A 32 -2.66 -6.39 5.29
CA ARG A 32 -1.90 -6.09 4.08
C ARG A 32 -2.34 -6.93 2.89
N GLN A 33 -2.64 -8.23 3.11
CA GLN A 33 -3.14 -9.13 2.07
C GLN A 33 -4.51 -8.67 1.55
N SER A 34 -5.42 -8.28 2.42
CA SER A 34 -6.74 -7.77 2.05
C SER A 34 -6.63 -6.48 1.24
N ALA A 35 -5.77 -5.54 1.66
CA ALA A 35 -5.53 -4.30 0.94
C ALA A 35 -4.98 -4.55 -0.46
N PHE A 36 -3.98 -5.44 -0.61
CA PHE A 36 -3.46 -5.83 -1.93
C PHE A 36 -4.50 -6.56 -2.79
N ASN A 37 -5.35 -7.40 -2.20
CA ASN A 37 -6.39 -8.10 -2.94
C ASN A 37 -7.44 -7.13 -3.51
N VAL A 38 -7.91 -6.18 -2.71
CA VAL A 38 -8.85 -5.15 -3.18
C VAL A 38 -8.19 -4.30 -4.26
N MET A 39 -6.97 -3.79 -4.01
CA MET A 39 -6.22 -3.01 -4.98
C MET A 39 -6.04 -3.75 -6.31
N GLY A 40 -5.62 -5.03 -6.25
CA GLY A 40 -5.40 -5.87 -7.42
C GLY A 40 -6.69 -6.14 -8.21
N ALA A 41 -7.82 -6.34 -7.53
CA ALA A 41 -9.11 -6.55 -8.20
C ALA A 41 -9.53 -5.31 -9.02
N HIS A 42 -9.40 -4.12 -8.46
CA HIS A 42 -9.72 -2.87 -9.15
C HIS A 42 -8.70 -2.54 -10.26
N PHE A 43 -7.42 -2.78 -10.04
CA PHE A 43 -6.38 -2.64 -11.05
C PHE A 43 -6.62 -3.57 -12.25
N SER A 44 -7.03 -4.81 -12.01
CA SER A 44 -7.34 -5.79 -13.05
C SER A 44 -8.52 -5.38 -13.93
N ARG A 45 -9.52 -4.67 -13.38
CA ARG A 45 -10.66 -4.14 -14.17
C ARG A 45 -10.20 -3.07 -15.15
N ILE A 46 -9.29 -2.16 -14.72
CA ILE A 46 -8.66 -1.19 -15.63
C ILE A 46 -7.85 -1.96 -16.69
N GLY A 47 -7.08 -2.97 -16.28
CA GLY A 47 -6.30 -3.82 -17.18
C GLY A 47 -7.16 -4.50 -18.26
N ALA A 48 -8.37 -4.94 -17.93
CA ALA A 48 -9.29 -5.52 -18.89
C ALA A 48 -9.71 -4.52 -19.97
N MET A 49 -9.98 -3.27 -19.58
CA MET A 49 -10.36 -2.19 -20.52
C MET A 49 -9.18 -1.75 -21.39
N VAL A 50 -8.00 -1.50 -20.81
CA VAL A 50 -6.84 -1.03 -21.58
C VAL A 50 -6.28 -2.08 -22.54
N GLN A 51 -6.53 -3.36 -22.27
CA GLN A 51 -6.17 -4.49 -23.13
C GLN A 51 -7.27 -4.86 -24.15
N GLY A 52 -8.39 -4.15 -24.16
CA GLY A 52 -9.50 -4.40 -25.07
C GLY A 52 -10.27 -5.70 -24.80
N ARG A 53 -10.10 -6.32 -23.62
CA ARG A 53 -10.83 -7.53 -23.23
C ARG A 53 -12.31 -7.26 -22.90
N VAL A 54 -12.58 -6.02 -22.52
CA VAL A 54 -13.93 -5.47 -22.32
C VAL A 54 -14.00 -4.08 -22.95
N PRO A 55 -15.18 -3.56 -23.33
CA PRO A 55 -15.35 -2.19 -23.81
C PRO A 55 -14.78 -1.18 -22.79
N PHE A 56 -14.19 -0.11 -23.32
CA PHE A 56 -13.72 0.98 -22.50
C PHE A 56 -14.89 1.81 -21.95
N ASP A 57 -14.90 1.99 -20.63
CA ASP A 57 -15.82 2.86 -19.90
C ASP A 57 -14.99 3.83 -19.08
N ALA A 58 -15.00 5.11 -19.45
CA ALA A 58 -14.21 6.15 -18.80
C ALA A 58 -14.59 6.35 -17.33
N LYS A 59 -15.90 6.27 -17.00
CA LYS A 59 -16.37 6.40 -15.62
C LYS A 59 -15.91 5.23 -14.76
N ALA A 60 -16.06 4.00 -15.26
CA ALA A 60 -15.58 2.82 -14.56
C ALA A 60 -14.06 2.84 -14.38
N ALA A 61 -13.29 3.29 -15.39
CA ALA A 61 -11.85 3.45 -15.28
C ALA A 61 -11.45 4.44 -14.18
N GLN A 62 -12.12 5.59 -14.11
CA GLN A 62 -11.91 6.60 -13.07
C GLN A 62 -12.23 6.08 -11.67
N GLU A 63 -13.38 5.44 -11.48
CA GLU A 63 -13.80 4.89 -10.19
C GLU A 63 -12.81 3.81 -9.70
N ASN A 64 -12.39 2.91 -10.58
CA ASN A 64 -11.42 1.87 -10.23
C ASN A 64 -10.04 2.47 -9.92
N ALA A 65 -9.56 3.45 -10.68
CA ALA A 65 -8.27 4.10 -10.43
C ALA A 65 -8.24 4.85 -9.09
N ALA A 66 -9.31 5.54 -8.72
CA ALA A 66 -9.42 6.21 -7.42
C ALA A 66 -9.35 5.21 -6.25
N ILE A 67 -9.98 4.02 -6.39
CA ILE A 67 -9.90 2.96 -5.38
C ILE A 67 -8.47 2.41 -5.31
N VAL A 68 -7.81 2.14 -6.45
CA VAL A 68 -6.41 1.69 -6.49
C VAL A 68 -5.49 2.71 -5.82
N ALA A 69 -5.67 4.01 -6.08
CA ALA A 69 -4.87 5.07 -5.48
C ALA A 69 -5.05 5.15 -3.95
N THR A 70 -6.28 4.96 -3.47
CA THR A 70 -6.57 4.93 -2.03
C THR A 70 -5.95 3.71 -1.38
N MET A 71 -6.18 2.52 -1.95
CA MET A 71 -5.71 1.23 -1.41
C MET A 71 -4.19 1.10 -1.45
N SER A 72 -3.51 1.77 -2.39
CA SER A 72 -2.05 1.72 -2.54
C SER A 72 -1.27 2.19 -1.29
N LYS A 73 -1.89 2.98 -0.44
CA LYS A 73 -1.30 3.55 0.78
C LYS A 73 -1.40 2.63 1.99
N LEU A 74 -2.27 1.64 1.97
CA LEU A 74 -2.67 0.89 3.15
C LEU A 74 -1.75 -0.30 3.52
N PRO A 75 -1.22 -1.12 2.59
CA PRO A 75 -0.57 -2.38 2.93
C PRO A 75 0.67 -2.23 3.81
N TRP A 76 1.37 -1.12 3.70
CA TRP A 76 2.72 -0.92 4.21
C TRP A 76 2.81 -0.98 5.74
N GLN A 77 1.79 -0.52 6.43
CA GLN A 77 1.68 -0.61 7.89
C GLN A 77 1.55 -2.06 8.40
N GLY A 78 1.22 -3.01 7.54
CA GLY A 78 1.14 -4.44 7.85
C GLY A 78 2.46 -5.20 7.67
N PHE A 79 3.58 -4.52 7.36
CA PHE A 79 4.92 -5.10 7.30
C PHE A 79 5.72 -4.76 8.57
N THR A 80 5.19 -5.14 9.74
CA THR A 80 5.85 -4.98 11.03
C THR A 80 6.91 -6.06 11.25
N PRO A 81 7.97 -5.83 12.06
CA PRO A 81 9.05 -6.80 12.26
C PRO A 81 8.57 -8.16 12.75
N ASP A 82 7.54 -8.19 13.60
CA ASP A 82 6.96 -9.40 14.16
C ASP A 82 6.14 -10.23 13.15
N THR A 83 5.90 -9.70 11.94
CA THR A 83 5.20 -10.42 10.86
C THR A 83 6.13 -11.22 9.95
N GLU A 84 7.45 -11.14 10.10
CA GLU A 84 8.42 -11.89 9.29
C GLU A 84 8.19 -13.40 9.34
N LYS A 85 7.92 -13.94 10.55
CA LYS A 85 7.75 -15.38 10.78
C LYS A 85 6.32 -15.87 10.52
N ILE A 86 5.39 -14.97 10.23
CA ILE A 86 4.00 -15.35 9.95
C ILE A 86 3.89 -15.83 8.50
N LYS A 87 3.32 -17.02 8.33
CA LYS A 87 3.16 -17.63 7.00
C LYS A 87 2.44 -16.69 6.02
N SER A 88 3.13 -16.34 4.95
CA SER A 88 2.62 -15.52 3.87
C SER A 88 3.44 -15.77 2.60
N ARG A 89 3.13 -15.09 1.49
CA ARG A 89 3.94 -15.14 0.27
C ARG A 89 5.06 -14.09 0.24
N ALA A 90 5.23 -13.32 1.31
CA ALA A 90 6.35 -12.37 1.40
C ALA A 90 7.63 -13.13 1.73
N LYS A 91 8.68 -12.89 0.97
CA LYS A 91 10.01 -13.46 1.22
C LYS A 91 10.66 -12.77 2.42
N PRO A 92 11.59 -13.43 3.15
CA PRO A 92 12.33 -12.83 4.28
C PRO A 92 13.07 -11.53 3.90
N GLU A 93 13.50 -11.41 2.65
CA GLU A 93 14.19 -10.24 2.11
C GLU A 93 13.40 -8.94 2.27
N VAL A 94 12.06 -9.02 2.39
CA VAL A 94 11.22 -7.84 2.70
C VAL A 94 11.71 -7.14 3.95
N TRP A 95 11.97 -7.89 5.03
CA TRP A 95 12.39 -7.33 6.34
C TRP A 95 13.88 -7.01 6.38
N MET A 96 14.69 -7.73 5.60
CA MET A 96 16.12 -7.49 5.48
C MET A 96 16.42 -6.23 4.67
N GLU A 97 15.55 -5.87 3.70
CA GLU A 97 15.72 -4.75 2.77
C GLU A 97 14.59 -3.72 2.86
N MET A 98 14.07 -3.47 4.06
CA MET A 98 12.88 -2.63 4.29
C MET A 98 12.97 -1.24 3.64
N ASP A 99 14.15 -0.64 3.60
CA ASP A 99 14.32 0.68 2.95
C ASP A 99 14.12 0.60 1.43
N LYS A 100 14.57 -0.48 0.79
CA LYS A 100 14.31 -0.73 -0.65
C LYS A 100 12.82 -1.02 -0.89
N VAL A 101 12.18 -1.76 0.01
CA VAL A 101 10.74 -2.04 -0.04
C VAL A 101 9.94 -0.73 0.05
N ARG A 102 10.28 0.15 0.99
CA ARG A 102 9.66 1.49 1.13
C ARG A 102 9.85 2.34 -0.12
N ALA A 103 11.09 2.41 -0.64
CA ALA A 103 11.36 3.13 -1.88
C ALA A 103 10.56 2.57 -3.08
N GLY A 104 10.39 1.25 -3.15
CA GLY A 104 9.53 0.58 -4.14
C GLY A 104 8.05 0.94 -3.96
N ALA A 105 7.59 0.99 -2.71
CA ALA A 105 6.24 1.41 -2.35
C ALA A 105 5.94 2.86 -2.80
N ASP A 106 6.88 3.78 -2.54
CA ASP A 106 6.74 5.19 -2.93
C ASP A 106 6.66 5.34 -4.45
N LYS A 107 7.51 4.61 -5.20
CA LYS A 107 7.45 4.58 -6.66
C LYS A 107 6.10 4.05 -7.17
N MET A 108 5.59 2.98 -6.56
CA MET A 108 4.30 2.41 -6.91
C MET A 108 3.15 3.37 -6.61
N MET A 109 3.13 3.98 -5.42
CA MET A 109 2.11 4.96 -5.04
C MET A 109 2.09 6.16 -5.99
N LYS A 110 3.28 6.64 -6.40
CA LYS A 110 3.37 7.71 -7.41
C LYS A 110 2.80 7.27 -8.76
N ALA A 111 3.20 6.12 -9.28
CA ALA A 111 2.71 5.62 -10.58
C ALA A 111 1.19 5.39 -10.56
N VAL A 112 0.65 4.93 -9.44
CA VAL A 112 -0.80 4.77 -9.26
C VAL A 112 -1.51 6.12 -9.17
N ALA A 113 -0.91 7.13 -8.55
CA ALA A 113 -1.47 8.49 -8.56
C ALA A 113 -1.48 9.10 -9.97
N ASP A 114 -0.44 8.85 -10.76
CA ASP A 114 -0.38 9.27 -12.17
C ASP A 114 -1.49 8.54 -12.99
N LEU A 115 -1.76 7.26 -12.70
CA LEU A 115 -2.87 6.51 -13.31
C LEU A 115 -4.24 7.11 -12.93
N ASP A 116 -4.46 7.46 -11.66
CA ASP A 116 -5.70 8.11 -11.22
C ASP A 116 -5.90 9.45 -11.91
N ALA A 117 -4.83 10.26 -12.02
CA ALA A 117 -4.87 11.53 -12.74
C ALA A 117 -5.22 11.34 -14.24
N ALA A 118 -4.61 10.35 -14.90
CA ALA A 118 -4.92 10.02 -16.29
C ALA A 118 -6.38 9.53 -16.45
N ALA A 119 -6.85 8.71 -15.53
CA ALA A 119 -8.23 8.18 -15.56
C ALA A 119 -9.28 9.29 -15.46
N ARG A 120 -9.00 10.36 -14.70
CA ARG A 120 -9.89 11.53 -14.60
C ARG A 120 -10.05 12.28 -15.91
N THR A 121 -9.09 12.17 -16.83
CA THR A 121 -9.21 12.80 -18.17
C THR A 121 -10.13 12.04 -19.11
N GLY A 122 -10.43 10.76 -18.83
CA GLY A 122 -11.15 9.86 -19.73
C GLY A 122 -10.37 9.47 -21.00
N ASN A 123 -9.10 9.88 -21.12
CA ASN A 123 -8.26 9.58 -22.29
C ASN A 123 -7.67 8.17 -22.18
N LEU A 124 -8.13 7.25 -23.05
CA LEU A 124 -7.72 5.85 -23.03
C LEU A 124 -6.21 5.67 -23.24
N ASP A 125 -5.57 6.46 -24.11
CA ASP A 125 -4.14 6.30 -24.38
C ASP A 125 -3.28 6.77 -23.21
N ALA A 126 -3.67 7.85 -22.55
CA ALA A 126 -3.04 8.28 -21.30
C ALA A 126 -3.19 7.22 -20.19
N ILE A 127 -4.38 6.61 -20.08
CA ILE A 127 -4.64 5.53 -19.12
C ILE A 127 -3.80 4.30 -19.45
N LYS A 128 -3.70 3.88 -20.72
CA LYS A 128 -2.86 2.75 -21.15
C LYS A 128 -1.40 2.95 -20.74
N LYS A 129 -0.85 4.14 -21.01
CA LYS A 129 0.54 4.46 -20.67
C LYS A 129 0.76 4.36 -19.16
N THR A 130 -0.03 5.08 -18.36
CA THR A 130 0.15 5.13 -16.89
C THR A 130 -0.20 3.80 -16.22
N PHE A 131 -1.12 3.00 -16.78
CA PHE A 131 -1.38 1.63 -16.35
C PHE A 131 -0.14 0.75 -16.53
N GLY A 132 0.53 0.83 -17.66
CA GLY A 132 1.78 0.11 -17.92
C GLY A 132 2.88 0.48 -16.94
N ASP A 133 3.05 1.78 -16.68
CA ASP A 133 4.03 2.30 -15.71
C ASP A 133 3.72 1.77 -14.29
N ALA A 134 2.47 1.80 -13.85
CA ALA A 134 2.06 1.27 -12.54
C ALA A 134 2.25 -0.26 -12.47
N ALA A 135 1.87 -1.01 -13.51
CA ALA A 135 2.06 -2.45 -13.58
C ALA A 135 3.54 -2.85 -13.44
N ALA A 136 4.44 -2.08 -14.06
CA ALA A 136 5.88 -2.32 -13.97
C ALA A 136 6.40 -2.21 -12.54
N THR A 137 5.92 -1.24 -11.74
CA THR A 137 6.31 -1.10 -10.33
C THR A 137 5.81 -2.26 -9.48
N CYS A 138 4.57 -2.73 -9.72
CA CYS A 138 4.02 -3.90 -9.03
C CYS A 138 4.86 -5.15 -9.33
N LYS A 139 5.18 -5.36 -10.62
CA LYS A 139 5.99 -6.50 -11.05
C LYS A 139 7.38 -6.49 -10.41
N ALA A 140 8.08 -5.36 -10.42
CA ALA A 140 9.42 -5.24 -9.85
C ALA A 140 9.47 -5.65 -8.38
N CYS A 141 8.48 -5.21 -7.58
CA CYS A 141 8.39 -5.59 -6.17
C CYS A 141 8.05 -7.08 -6.01
N HIS A 142 7.11 -7.61 -6.81
CA HIS A 142 6.73 -9.02 -6.74
C HIS A 142 7.88 -9.95 -7.10
N ASP A 143 8.65 -9.63 -8.14
CA ASP A 143 9.81 -10.44 -8.56
C ASP A 143 10.88 -10.50 -7.44
N ALA A 144 11.11 -9.40 -6.75
CA ALA A 144 12.11 -9.31 -5.69
C ALA A 144 11.66 -9.95 -4.36
N TYR A 145 10.40 -9.72 -3.94
CA TYR A 145 9.95 -9.89 -2.56
C TYR A 145 8.75 -10.83 -2.37
N ARG A 146 8.25 -11.47 -3.42
CA ARG A 146 7.09 -12.36 -3.36
C ARG A 146 7.36 -13.72 -3.99
N GLU A 147 6.91 -14.82 -3.32
CA GLU A 147 6.84 -16.18 -3.84
C GLU A 147 5.66 -16.38 -4.79
#